data_e82e0d44856224fc394fc9ac8abd9c0c
#
_entry.id   e82e0d44856224fc394fc9ac8abd9c0c
#
_cell.length_a   1.000
_cell.length_b   1.000
_cell.length_c   1.000
_cell.angle_alpha   90.00
_cell.angle_beta   90.00
_cell.angle_gamma   90.00
#
_symmetry.space_group_name_H-M   'P 1'
#
loop_
_entity.id
_entity.type
_entity.pdbx_description
1 polymer ?
#
loop_
_entity_poly.entity_id
_entity_poly.type
_entity_poly.pdbx_seq_one_letter_code
_entity_poly.pdbx_strand_id
1 'polypeptide(L)'
;MTDSISGPATDVGQRPGKRERLVAAAAQLLHEQGIERTTLADIAAAADVPAGNVYYYFKTKDEVIAAVIEAHTHQVKTTLAAIDAHHRSPKNRLKAFVREFTAQSEIVAQHGCPLGSLCSELGKRVNRPGFAAAELMRLPIDWAEEQFRSLGRRDAHDLATDLMAAYEGSALLANTLGDPSILSGAARRLNRWIDTL
;
A
#
# COMPACT_ATOMS: atom_id res chain seq x y z
N MET A 1 -2.49 31.14 48.13
CA MET A 1 -1.50 30.67 47.13
C MET A 1 -1.97 29.33 46.62
N THR A 2 -2.70 29.36 45.53
CA THR A 2 -3.27 28.15 44.88
C THR A 2 -2.59 28.01 43.54
N ASP A 3 -1.66 27.06 43.46
CA ASP A 3 -1.00 26.67 42.22
C ASP A 3 -1.95 25.84 41.38
N SER A 4 -2.39 26.42 40.25
CA SER A 4 -3.12 25.70 39.20
C SER A 4 -2.13 24.92 38.35
N ILE A 5 -2.15 23.60 38.49
CA ILE A 5 -1.43 22.68 37.63
C ILE A 5 -2.23 22.53 36.33
N SER A 6 -1.78 23.20 35.27
CA SER A 6 -2.27 22.99 33.93
C SER A 6 -1.76 21.63 33.42
N GLY A 7 -2.64 20.64 33.31
CA GLY A 7 -2.37 19.37 32.67
C GLY A 7 -2.09 19.54 31.16
N PRO A 8 -1.33 18.62 30.52
CA PRO A 8 -1.05 18.70 29.10
C PRO A 8 -2.33 18.57 28.29
N ALA A 9 -2.54 19.49 27.35
CA ALA A 9 -3.62 19.45 26.38
C ALA A 9 -3.52 18.13 25.58
N THR A 10 -4.54 17.30 25.67
CA THR A 10 -4.75 16.17 24.77
C THR A 10 -4.85 16.72 23.36
N ASP A 11 -3.93 16.32 22.50
CA ASP A 11 -3.95 16.55 21.05
C ASP A 11 -5.23 15.92 20.48
N VAL A 12 -6.26 16.76 20.35
CA VAL A 12 -7.53 16.39 19.69
C VAL A 12 -7.20 16.29 18.21
N GLY A 13 -7.13 15.07 17.68
CA GLY A 13 -6.79 14.72 16.32
C GLY A 13 -7.35 15.72 15.31
N GLN A 14 -6.49 16.50 14.72
CA GLN A 14 -6.83 17.53 13.75
C GLN A 14 -7.46 16.85 12.53
N ARG A 15 -8.71 17.24 12.18
CA ARG A 15 -9.41 16.69 11.00
C ARG A 15 -8.51 16.82 9.77
N PRO A 16 -8.29 15.75 8.96
CA PRO A 16 -7.38 15.80 7.81
C PRO A 16 -7.68 16.99 6.91
N GLY A 17 -6.63 17.65 6.41
CA GLY A 17 -6.75 18.77 5.49
C GLY A 17 -7.48 18.39 4.20
N LYS A 18 -8.01 19.38 3.46
CA LYS A 18 -8.76 19.11 2.22
C LYS A 18 -7.92 18.33 1.20
N ARG A 19 -6.62 18.66 1.07
CA ARG A 19 -5.71 17.94 0.17
C ARG A 19 -5.56 16.47 0.56
N GLU A 20 -5.39 16.20 1.85
CA GLU A 20 -5.25 14.83 2.38
C GLU A 20 -6.53 14.02 2.15
N ARG A 21 -7.70 14.62 2.38
CA ARG A 21 -8.99 13.98 2.10
C ARG A 21 -9.17 13.66 0.61
N LEU A 22 -8.76 14.57 -0.28
CA LEU A 22 -8.79 14.33 -1.73
C LEU A 22 -7.88 13.18 -2.13
N VAL A 23 -6.67 13.09 -1.57
CA VAL A 23 -5.73 11.99 -1.86
C VAL A 23 -6.26 10.67 -1.32
N ALA A 24 -6.82 10.64 -0.11
CA ALA A 24 -7.42 9.43 0.46
C ALA A 24 -8.62 8.92 -0.35
N ALA A 25 -9.54 9.82 -0.73
CA ALA A 25 -10.69 9.50 -1.58
C ALA A 25 -10.23 9.02 -2.97
N ALA A 26 -9.21 9.65 -3.53
CA ALA A 26 -8.64 9.23 -4.81
C ALA A 26 -8.03 7.83 -4.72
N ALA A 27 -7.24 7.54 -3.67
CA ALA A 27 -6.65 6.21 -3.46
C ALA A 27 -7.74 5.12 -3.40
N GLN A 28 -8.82 5.38 -2.67
CA GLN A 28 -9.95 4.48 -2.57
C GLN A 28 -10.64 4.26 -3.94
N LEU A 29 -11.02 5.33 -4.64
CA LEU A 29 -11.72 5.23 -5.92
C LEU A 29 -10.85 4.58 -7.01
N LEU A 30 -9.54 4.92 -7.05
CA LEU A 30 -8.61 4.27 -7.99
C LEU A 30 -8.49 2.77 -7.72
N HIS A 31 -8.55 2.35 -6.47
CA HIS A 31 -8.53 0.93 -6.10
C HIS A 31 -9.85 0.22 -6.45
N GLU A 32 -11.01 0.84 -6.18
CA GLU A 32 -12.33 0.22 -6.37
C GLU A 32 -12.76 0.15 -7.84
N GLN A 33 -12.46 1.16 -8.63
CA GLN A 33 -13.00 1.27 -10.00
C GLN A 33 -11.94 1.54 -11.09
N GLY A 34 -10.67 1.70 -10.71
CA GLY A 34 -9.55 1.93 -11.60
C GLY A 34 -9.38 3.38 -12.05
N ILE A 35 -8.25 3.64 -12.72
CA ILE A 35 -7.86 4.98 -13.15
C ILE A 35 -8.85 5.55 -14.17
N GLU A 36 -9.24 4.78 -15.17
CA GLU A 36 -10.02 5.33 -16.30
C GLU A 36 -11.40 5.82 -15.85
N ARG A 37 -12.08 5.10 -14.99
CA ARG A 37 -13.45 5.43 -14.53
C ARG A 37 -13.49 6.48 -13.43
N THR A 38 -12.37 6.83 -12.82
CA THR A 38 -12.30 7.82 -11.74
C THR A 38 -12.11 9.22 -12.31
N THR A 39 -12.98 10.17 -11.95
CA THR A 39 -12.87 11.58 -12.35
C THR A 39 -12.53 12.49 -11.16
N LEU A 40 -12.04 13.71 -11.44
CA LEU A 40 -11.82 14.71 -10.38
C LEU A 40 -13.12 15.09 -9.66
N ALA A 41 -14.27 15.01 -10.33
CA ALA A 41 -15.57 15.29 -9.73
C ALA A 41 -15.97 14.18 -8.72
N ASP A 42 -15.73 12.91 -9.07
CA ASP A 42 -15.98 11.77 -8.17
C ASP A 42 -15.11 11.87 -6.91
N ILE A 43 -13.83 12.21 -7.09
CA ILE A 43 -12.88 12.40 -5.99
C ILE A 43 -13.33 13.53 -5.07
N ALA A 44 -13.80 14.67 -5.66
CA ALA A 44 -14.33 15.78 -4.88
C ALA A 44 -15.53 15.37 -4.02
N ALA A 45 -16.48 14.67 -4.64
CA ALA A 45 -17.68 14.19 -3.95
C ALA A 45 -17.34 13.23 -2.83
N ALA A 46 -16.49 12.22 -3.07
CA ALA A 46 -16.06 11.25 -2.08
C ALA A 46 -15.26 11.88 -0.92
N ALA A 47 -14.50 12.94 -1.20
CA ALA A 47 -13.72 13.67 -0.19
C ALA A 47 -14.55 14.68 0.63
N ASP A 48 -15.82 14.89 0.33
CA ASP A 48 -16.65 15.99 0.88
C ASP A 48 -15.92 17.34 0.70
N VAL A 49 -15.47 17.63 -0.54
CA VAL A 49 -14.79 18.86 -0.95
C VAL A 49 -15.54 19.45 -2.13
N PRO A 50 -15.91 20.73 -2.11
CA PRO A 50 -16.55 21.38 -3.27
C PRO A 50 -15.71 21.19 -4.54
N ALA A 51 -16.35 20.83 -5.68
CA ALA A 51 -15.66 20.53 -6.93
C ALA A 51 -14.72 21.66 -7.42
N GLY A 52 -15.10 22.93 -7.23
CA GLY A 52 -14.25 24.08 -7.53
C GLY A 52 -12.94 24.12 -6.74
N ASN A 53 -12.92 23.54 -5.53
CA ASN A 53 -11.73 23.51 -4.69
C ASN A 53 -10.73 22.43 -5.12
N VAL A 54 -11.15 21.40 -5.85
CA VAL A 54 -10.23 20.35 -6.34
C VAL A 54 -9.18 20.97 -7.24
N TYR A 55 -9.58 21.86 -8.16
CA TYR A 55 -8.68 22.53 -9.09
C TYR A 55 -7.69 23.50 -8.43
N TYR A 56 -7.93 23.86 -7.16
CA TYR A 56 -6.94 24.59 -6.38
C TYR A 56 -5.75 23.70 -6.00
N TYR A 57 -6.01 22.41 -5.66
CA TYR A 57 -4.99 21.46 -5.22
C TYR A 57 -4.38 20.65 -6.37
N PHE A 58 -5.21 20.27 -7.36
CA PHE A 58 -4.82 19.38 -8.46
C PHE A 58 -5.42 19.90 -9.78
N LYS A 59 -4.56 20.20 -10.76
CA LYS A 59 -4.99 20.68 -12.07
C LYS A 59 -5.39 19.56 -13.00
N THR A 60 -4.81 18.38 -12.81
CA THR A 60 -5.01 17.19 -13.65
C THR A 60 -5.22 15.94 -12.82
N LYS A 61 -5.80 14.92 -13.44
CA LYS A 61 -5.90 13.59 -12.84
C LYS A 61 -4.51 12.98 -12.58
N ASP A 62 -3.53 13.25 -13.43
CA ASP A 62 -2.17 12.75 -13.28
C ASP A 62 -1.47 13.33 -12.02
N GLU A 63 -1.76 14.58 -11.66
CA GLU A 63 -1.27 15.18 -10.41
C GLU A 63 -1.87 14.46 -9.18
N VAL A 64 -3.15 14.09 -9.24
CA VAL A 64 -3.80 13.29 -8.18
C VAL A 64 -3.18 11.91 -8.09
N ILE A 65 -2.97 11.24 -9.22
CA ILE A 65 -2.33 9.91 -9.27
C ILE A 65 -0.93 9.97 -8.68
N ALA A 66 -0.14 10.99 -9.02
CA ALA A 66 1.19 11.19 -8.43
C ALA A 66 1.13 11.34 -6.90
N ALA A 67 0.16 12.11 -6.39
CA ALA A 67 -0.03 12.27 -4.95
C ALA A 67 -0.49 10.96 -4.27
N VAL A 68 -1.28 10.13 -4.93
CA VAL A 68 -1.68 8.80 -4.44
C VAL A 68 -0.47 7.87 -4.40
N ILE A 69 0.40 7.87 -5.44
CA ILE A 69 1.65 7.09 -5.43
C ILE A 69 2.56 7.51 -4.26
N GLU A 70 2.69 8.81 -4.02
CA GLU A 70 3.46 9.35 -2.89
C GLU A 70 2.89 8.88 -1.56
N ALA A 71 1.57 8.93 -1.39
CA ALA A 71 0.87 8.46 -0.18
C ALA A 71 1.08 6.95 0.04
N HIS A 72 0.94 6.13 -1.00
CA HIS A 72 1.22 4.69 -0.91
C HIS A 72 2.69 4.42 -0.60
N THR A 73 3.63 5.15 -1.22
CA THR A 73 5.05 5.06 -0.93
C THR A 73 5.34 5.32 0.55
N HIS A 74 4.75 6.39 1.08
CA HIS A 74 4.88 6.73 2.50
C HIS A 74 4.30 5.64 3.40
N GLN A 75 3.10 5.14 3.08
CA GLN A 75 2.44 4.08 3.83
C GLN A 75 3.26 2.79 3.85
N VAL A 76 3.77 2.34 2.69
CA VAL A 76 4.64 1.15 2.60
C VAL A 76 5.89 1.34 3.46
N LYS A 77 6.60 2.46 3.32
CA LYS A 77 7.78 2.76 4.13
C LYS A 77 7.49 2.75 5.63
N THR A 78 6.37 3.34 6.05
CA THR A 78 5.95 3.37 7.45
C THR A 78 5.66 1.97 7.96
N THR A 79 4.95 1.15 7.19
CA THR A 79 4.64 -0.25 7.55
C THR A 79 5.91 -1.08 7.68
N LEU A 80 6.84 -0.98 6.71
CA LEU A 80 8.11 -1.71 6.76
C LEU A 80 8.98 -1.27 7.96
N ALA A 81 9.06 0.02 8.24
CA ALA A 81 9.77 0.55 9.41
C ALA A 81 9.15 0.07 10.74
N ALA A 82 7.82 0.00 10.81
CA ALA A 82 7.14 -0.56 11.98
C ALA A 82 7.44 -2.05 12.17
N ILE A 83 7.47 -2.84 11.08
CA ILE A 83 7.88 -4.24 11.13
C ILE A 83 9.30 -4.37 11.66
N ASP A 84 10.24 -3.55 11.17
CA ASP A 84 11.64 -3.56 11.63
C ASP A 84 11.77 -3.21 13.10
N ALA A 85 10.99 -2.25 13.59
CA ALA A 85 11.02 -1.83 14.99
C ALA A 85 10.45 -2.90 15.96
N HIS A 86 9.42 -3.63 15.52
CA HIS A 86 8.71 -4.59 16.39
C HIS A 86 9.27 -6.02 16.34
N HIS A 87 10.09 -6.36 15.32
CA HIS A 87 10.59 -7.72 15.13
C HIS A 87 12.11 -7.76 15.03
N ARG A 88 12.76 -8.56 15.91
CA ARG A 88 14.22 -8.63 15.99
C ARG A 88 14.87 -9.52 14.92
N SER A 89 14.20 -10.60 14.51
CA SER A 89 14.79 -11.55 13.56
C SER A 89 14.26 -11.34 12.14
N PRO A 90 15.11 -11.52 11.11
CA PRO A 90 14.69 -11.41 9.71
C PRO A 90 13.52 -12.34 9.36
N LYS A 91 13.50 -13.58 9.86
CA LYS A 91 12.36 -14.51 9.67
C LYS A 91 11.05 -13.94 10.22
N ASN A 92 11.07 -13.36 11.43
CA ASN A 92 9.87 -12.79 12.03
C ASN A 92 9.41 -11.54 11.29
N ARG A 93 10.35 -10.74 10.75
CA ARG A 93 10.05 -9.59 9.89
C ARG A 93 9.35 -10.03 8.59
N LEU A 94 9.90 -11.03 7.89
CA LEU A 94 9.28 -11.60 6.68
C LEU A 94 7.87 -12.16 6.96
N LYS A 95 7.67 -12.86 8.08
CA LYS A 95 6.34 -13.35 8.49
C LYS A 95 5.38 -12.22 8.82
N ALA A 96 5.85 -11.17 9.49
CA ALA A 96 5.04 -9.98 9.76
C ALA A 96 4.64 -9.28 8.46
N PHE A 97 5.56 -9.16 7.51
CA PHE A 97 5.28 -8.66 6.18
C PHE A 97 4.17 -9.46 5.48
N VAL A 98 4.28 -10.79 5.43
CA VAL A 98 3.23 -11.65 4.85
C VAL A 98 1.89 -11.41 5.54
N ARG A 99 1.86 -11.28 6.86
CA ARG A 99 0.62 -11.01 7.62
C ARG A 99 0.00 -9.66 7.25
N GLU A 100 0.80 -8.59 7.21
CA GLU A 100 0.32 -7.24 6.88
C GLU A 100 -0.26 -7.17 5.47
N PHE A 101 0.44 -7.75 4.49
CA PHE A 101 0.01 -7.74 3.09
C PHE A 101 -1.19 -8.66 2.80
N THR A 102 -1.45 -9.65 3.66
CA THR A 102 -2.61 -10.54 3.54
C THR A 102 -3.76 -10.23 4.49
N ALA A 103 -3.61 -9.21 5.35
CA ALA A 103 -4.61 -8.86 6.37
C ALA A 103 -5.97 -8.42 5.77
N GLN A 104 -5.97 -7.82 4.59
CA GLN A 104 -7.16 -7.29 3.93
C GLN A 104 -7.67 -8.22 2.81
N SER A 105 -7.65 -9.52 3.04
CA SER A 105 -8.00 -10.54 2.03
C SER A 105 -9.37 -10.34 1.40
N GLU A 106 -10.38 -9.89 2.15
CA GLU A 106 -11.72 -9.60 1.64
C GLU A 106 -11.71 -8.44 0.63
N ILE A 107 -11.03 -7.34 0.97
CA ILE A 107 -10.92 -6.15 0.11
C ILE A 107 -10.12 -6.50 -1.15
N VAL A 108 -9.03 -7.27 -1.00
CA VAL A 108 -8.22 -7.71 -2.14
C VAL A 108 -8.99 -8.67 -3.05
N ALA A 109 -9.84 -9.54 -2.50
CA ALA A 109 -10.70 -10.39 -3.30
C ALA A 109 -11.76 -9.59 -4.09
N GLN A 110 -12.19 -8.44 -3.59
CA GLN A 110 -13.15 -7.57 -4.29
C GLN A 110 -12.49 -6.66 -5.32
N HIS A 111 -11.35 -6.04 -5.01
CA HIS A 111 -10.78 -4.94 -5.80
C HIS A 111 -9.35 -5.19 -6.27
N GLY A 112 -8.73 -6.32 -5.92
CA GLY A 112 -7.32 -6.62 -6.24
C GLY A 112 -6.34 -6.02 -5.23
N CYS A 113 -5.04 -6.22 -5.47
CA CYS A 113 -3.99 -5.56 -4.71
C CYS A 113 -3.97 -4.06 -5.05
N PRO A 114 -4.08 -3.13 -4.07
CA PRO A 114 -4.10 -1.69 -4.36
C PRO A 114 -2.82 -1.22 -5.06
N LEU A 115 -1.66 -1.79 -4.72
CA LEU A 115 -0.39 -1.45 -5.35
C LEU A 115 -0.26 -2.10 -6.72
N GLY A 116 -0.50 -3.41 -6.81
CA GLY A 116 -0.38 -4.19 -8.04
C GLY A 116 -1.33 -3.71 -9.13
N SER A 117 -2.60 -3.44 -8.80
CA SER A 117 -3.59 -2.92 -9.74
C SER A 117 -3.19 -1.55 -10.28
N LEU A 118 -2.82 -0.61 -9.41
CA LEU A 118 -2.37 0.73 -9.79
C LEU A 118 -1.12 0.68 -10.67
N CYS A 119 -0.11 -0.10 -10.29
CA CYS A 119 1.12 -0.25 -11.07
C CYS A 119 0.86 -0.88 -12.44
N SER A 120 -0.04 -1.88 -12.52
CA SER A 120 -0.42 -2.54 -13.78
C SER A 120 -1.13 -1.58 -14.73
N GLU A 121 -2.10 -0.79 -14.24
CA GLU A 121 -2.80 0.19 -15.06
C GLU A 121 -1.86 1.30 -15.58
N LEU A 122 -0.98 1.81 -14.73
CA LEU A 122 0.01 2.83 -15.10
C LEU A 122 1.03 2.30 -16.11
N GLY A 123 1.41 1.03 -15.99
CA GLY A 123 2.33 0.38 -16.94
C GLY A 123 1.77 0.27 -18.37
N LYS A 124 0.44 0.30 -18.53
CA LYS A 124 -0.24 0.25 -19.85
C LYS A 124 -0.40 1.63 -20.51
N ARG A 125 -0.19 2.73 -19.77
CA ARG A 125 -0.34 4.09 -20.31
C ARG A 125 0.86 4.49 -21.17
N VAL A 126 0.57 5.09 -22.34
CA VAL A 126 1.58 5.45 -23.38
C VAL A 126 2.54 6.55 -22.88
N ASN A 127 2.07 7.50 -22.09
CA ASN A 127 2.87 8.59 -21.51
C ASN A 127 3.27 8.27 -20.07
N ARG A 128 4.22 7.40 -19.90
CA ARG A 128 4.63 6.79 -18.64
C ARG A 128 4.90 7.77 -17.48
N PRO A 129 4.04 7.79 -16.43
CA PRO A 129 4.52 8.02 -15.07
C PRO A 129 5.20 6.75 -14.49
N GLY A 130 5.62 5.82 -15.37
CA GLY A 130 5.98 4.46 -15.01
C GLY A 130 7.18 4.30 -14.07
N PHE A 131 8.01 5.34 -13.92
CA PHE A 131 9.13 5.29 -12.96
C PHE A 131 8.63 5.27 -11.51
N ALA A 132 7.69 6.13 -11.14
CA ALA A 132 7.19 6.22 -9.77
C ALA A 132 6.40 4.96 -9.34
N ALA A 133 5.63 4.37 -10.26
CA ALA A 133 4.91 3.12 -10.00
C ALA A 133 5.85 1.93 -9.85
N ALA A 134 6.92 1.85 -10.68
CA ALA A 134 7.93 0.81 -10.56
C ALA A 134 8.68 0.92 -9.22
N GLU A 135 9.02 2.13 -8.78
CA GLU A 135 9.63 2.37 -7.46
C GLU A 135 8.73 1.90 -6.31
N LEU A 136 7.41 2.16 -6.41
CA LEU A 136 6.46 1.72 -5.40
C LEU A 136 6.46 0.19 -5.24
N MET A 137 6.56 -0.56 -6.36
CA MET A 137 6.64 -2.03 -6.33
C MET A 137 8.02 -2.55 -5.88
N ARG A 138 9.10 -1.80 -6.13
CA ARG A 138 10.44 -2.18 -5.69
C ARG A 138 10.63 -2.10 -4.17
N LEU A 139 10.00 -1.13 -3.50
CA LEU A 139 10.17 -0.93 -2.07
C LEU A 139 10.00 -2.22 -1.22
N PRO A 140 8.90 -2.98 -1.34
CA PRO A 140 8.75 -4.21 -0.58
C PRO A 140 9.72 -5.31 -1.03
N ILE A 141 10.10 -5.35 -2.32
CA ILE A 141 11.09 -6.32 -2.85
C ILE A 141 12.46 -6.05 -2.26
N ASP A 142 12.95 -4.81 -2.34
CA ASP A 142 14.27 -4.43 -1.83
C ASP A 142 14.38 -4.64 -0.31
N TRP A 143 13.31 -4.31 0.41
CA TRP A 143 13.25 -4.57 1.85
C TRP A 143 13.28 -6.08 2.17
N ALA A 144 12.54 -6.91 1.44
CA ALA A 144 12.53 -8.36 1.62
C ALA A 144 13.89 -8.97 1.25
N GLU A 145 14.53 -8.49 0.19
CA GLU A 145 15.88 -8.88 -0.21
C GLU A 145 16.88 -8.66 0.94
N GLU A 146 16.82 -7.50 1.61
CA GLU A 146 17.68 -7.22 2.76
C GLU A 146 17.44 -8.19 3.92
N GLN A 147 16.20 -8.60 4.17
CA GLN A 147 15.90 -9.62 5.18
C GLN A 147 16.48 -10.98 4.80
N PHE A 148 16.36 -11.41 3.53
CA PHE A 148 16.94 -12.67 3.06
C PHE A 148 18.48 -12.63 3.07
N ARG A 149 19.08 -11.49 2.71
CA ARG A 149 20.52 -11.27 2.81
C ARG A 149 21.00 -11.39 4.27
N SER A 150 20.24 -10.84 5.21
CA SER A 150 20.50 -10.95 6.65
C SER A 150 20.37 -12.40 7.20
N LEU A 151 19.67 -13.29 6.48
CA LEU A 151 19.63 -14.72 6.74
C LEU A 151 20.83 -15.49 6.12
N GLY A 152 21.77 -14.79 5.48
CA GLY A 152 22.93 -15.40 4.82
C GLY A 152 22.63 -15.98 3.43
N ARG A 153 21.46 -15.65 2.83
CA ARG A 153 21.07 -16.18 1.52
C ARG A 153 21.79 -15.43 0.40
N ARG A 154 22.44 -16.19 -0.49
CA ARG A 154 23.10 -15.63 -1.67
C ARG A 154 22.12 -15.33 -2.81
N ASP A 155 20.99 -16.02 -2.83
CA ASP A 155 19.84 -15.89 -3.73
C ASP A 155 18.78 -14.93 -3.19
N ALA A 156 19.15 -13.97 -2.34
CA ALA A 156 18.23 -13.09 -1.63
C ALA A 156 17.29 -12.28 -2.56
N HIS A 157 17.80 -11.84 -3.73
CA HIS A 157 16.99 -11.12 -4.70
C HIS A 157 15.92 -12.01 -5.34
N ASP A 158 16.28 -13.24 -5.71
CA ASP A 158 15.32 -14.19 -6.29
C ASP A 158 14.24 -14.56 -5.27
N LEU A 159 14.63 -14.83 -4.01
CA LEU A 159 13.69 -15.12 -2.92
C LEU A 159 12.73 -13.97 -2.64
N ALA A 160 13.21 -12.71 -2.70
CA ALA A 160 12.36 -11.53 -2.53
C ALA A 160 11.36 -11.38 -3.69
N THR A 161 11.82 -11.61 -4.91
CA THR A 161 10.97 -11.60 -6.10
C THR A 161 9.92 -12.71 -6.03
N ASP A 162 10.30 -13.94 -5.65
CA ASP A 162 9.39 -15.07 -5.48
C ASP A 162 8.33 -14.81 -4.41
N LEU A 163 8.72 -14.19 -3.28
CA LEU A 163 7.79 -13.78 -2.22
C LEU A 163 6.72 -12.83 -2.75
N MET A 164 7.14 -11.79 -3.47
CA MET A 164 6.21 -10.80 -4.04
C MET A 164 5.38 -11.39 -5.18
N ALA A 165 5.96 -12.21 -6.05
CA ALA A 165 5.25 -12.89 -7.12
C ALA A 165 4.18 -13.84 -6.56
N ALA A 166 4.47 -14.57 -5.49
CA ALA A 166 3.52 -15.44 -4.83
C ALA A 166 2.35 -14.65 -4.19
N TYR A 167 2.64 -13.49 -3.59
CA TYR A 167 1.61 -12.59 -3.06
C TYR A 167 0.74 -12.02 -4.18
N GLU A 168 1.34 -11.36 -5.18
CA GLU A 168 0.61 -10.70 -6.27
C GLU A 168 -0.19 -11.71 -7.12
N GLY A 169 0.38 -12.88 -7.40
CA GLY A 169 -0.34 -13.96 -8.08
C GLY A 169 -1.54 -14.46 -7.28
N SER A 170 -1.40 -14.57 -5.95
CA SER A 170 -2.51 -14.96 -5.06
C SER A 170 -3.57 -13.86 -4.96
N ALA A 171 -3.17 -12.59 -4.97
CA ALA A 171 -4.08 -11.46 -4.98
C ALA A 171 -4.90 -11.39 -6.28
N LEU A 172 -4.24 -11.59 -7.42
CA LEU A 172 -4.91 -11.69 -8.72
C LEU A 172 -5.93 -12.83 -8.76
N LEU A 173 -5.54 -14.02 -8.29
CA LEU A 173 -6.44 -15.18 -8.26
C LEU A 173 -7.61 -14.96 -7.30
N ALA A 174 -7.35 -14.40 -6.10
CA ALA A 174 -8.40 -14.09 -5.14
C ALA A 174 -9.41 -13.11 -5.73
N ASN A 175 -8.97 -12.06 -6.40
CA ASN A 175 -9.82 -11.09 -7.06
C ASN A 175 -10.60 -11.68 -8.24
N THR A 176 -9.92 -12.42 -9.12
CA THR A 176 -10.55 -12.99 -10.32
C THR A 176 -11.62 -14.03 -9.97
N LEU A 177 -11.40 -14.81 -8.90
CA LEU A 177 -12.30 -15.87 -8.46
C LEU A 177 -13.29 -15.43 -7.36
N GLY A 178 -13.11 -14.22 -6.81
CA GLY A 178 -13.92 -13.71 -5.69
C GLY A 178 -13.71 -14.52 -4.40
N ASP A 179 -12.54 -15.13 -4.22
CA ASP A 179 -12.25 -16.03 -3.10
C ASP A 179 -11.09 -15.52 -2.22
N PRO A 180 -11.39 -14.89 -1.07
CA PRO A 180 -10.38 -14.39 -0.14
C PRO A 180 -9.56 -15.51 0.53
N SER A 181 -10.05 -16.76 0.53
CA SER A 181 -9.36 -17.89 1.13
C SER A 181 -8.04 -18.23 0.41
N ILE A 182 -7.90 -17.83 -0.85
CA ILE A 182 -6.66 -17.99 -1.65
C ILE A 182 -5.50 -17.23 -1.00
N LEU A 183 -5.73 -15.98 -0.56
CA LEU A 183 -4.72 -15.17 0.14
C LEU A 183 -4.37 -15.76 1.50
N SER A 184 -5.37 -16.17 2.27
CA SER A 184 -5.14 -16.85 3.56
C SER A 184 -4.34 -18.15 3.39
N GLY A 185 -4.62 -18.88 2.32
CA GLY A 185 -3.87 -20.08 1.94
C GLY A 185 -2.42 -19.77 1.54
N ALA A 186 -2.22 -18.71 0.76
CA ALA A 186 -0.89 -18.24 0.38
C ALA A 186 -0.07 -17.81 1.60
N ALA A 187 -0.66 -17.04 2.52
CA ALA A 187 0.00 -16.63 3.77
C ALA A 187 0.51 -17.83 4.58
N ARG A 188 -0.31 -18.89 4.72
CA ARG A 188 0.11 -20.12 5.41
C ARG A 188 1.26 -20.83 4.70
N ARG A 189 1.24 -20.89 3.35
CA ARG A 189 2.33 -21.51 2.58
C ARG A 189 3.62 -20.70 2.67
N LEU A 190 3.54 -19.39 2.52
CA LEU A 190 4.69 -18.48 2.62
C LEU A 190 5.32 -18.53 4.02
N ASN A 191 4.51 -18.54 5.08
CA ASN A 191 5.04 -18.67 6.45
C ASN A 191 5.78 -19.99 6.66
N ARG A 192 5.25 -21.14 6.17
CA ARG A 192 5.96 -22.42 6.23
C ARG A 192 7.25 -22.39 5.42
N TRP A 193 7.22 -21.81 4.23
CA TRP A 193 8.41 -21.67 3.42
C TRP A 193 9.49 -20.83 4.13
N ILE A 194 9.14 -19.68 4.69
CA ILE A 194 10.06 -18.85 5.49
C ILE A 194 10.66 -19.63 6.66
N ASP A 195 9.90 -20.54 7.28
CA ASP A 195 10.41 -21.38 8.37
C ASP A 195 11.53 -22.32 7.91
N THR A 196 11.54 -22.75 6.67
CA THR A 196 12.56 -23.66 6.11
C THR A 196 13.87 -22.96 5.72
N LEU A 197 13.87 -21.63 5.62
CA LEU A 197 15.06 -20.83 5.27
C LEU A 197 16.00 -20.65 6.47
#